data_8c5762bcee834351272f18a1b8963e59
#
_entry.id   8c5762bcee834351272f18a1b8963e59
#
_cell.length_a   1.000
_cell.length_b   1.000
_cell.length_c   1.000
_cell.angle_alpha   90.00
_cell.angle_beta   90.00
_cell.angle_gamma   90.00
#
_symmetry.space_group_name_H-M   'P 1'
#
loop_
_entity.id
_entity.type
_entity.pdbx_description
1 polymer ?
#
loop_
_entity_poly.entity_id
_entity_poly.type
_entity_poly.pdbx_seq_one_letter_code
_entity_poly.pdbx_strand_id
1 'polypeptide(L)'
;AAVLLKPTQEIQKQLDKQKNILQAAGLMQENTNVQDTYAKFIEPKIVDLATGDYVDDITNFDAKAAAKDPAQNVQIAQADDKANIKVRAKYAEIYLVKDETGKVSQAVLPMYGNGLWSIMYGFVAVQPDANTINGITYYEQGETAGLGGEIANPNWQKHFVGKKLFDEQGNVALTVGKGASAVSYTHLRAHETSLHL
;
A
#
# COMPACT_ATOMS: atom_id res chain seq x y z
N ALA A 1 31.82 -13.13 -2.93
CA ALA A 1 31.31 -11.77 -2.64
C ALA A 1 29.77 -11.73 -2.60
N ALA A 2 29.05 -12.38 -3.53
CA ALA A 2 27.58 -12.32 -3.61
C ALA A 2 26.83 -12.91 -2.40
N VAL A 3 27.38 -13.88 -1.71
CA VAL A 3 26.73 -14.56 -0.56
C VAL A 3 26.76 -13.71 0.71
N LEU A 4 27.73 -12.84 0.87
CA LEU A 4 27.86 -11.97 2.06
C LEU A 4 26.96 -10.71 1.99
N LEU A 5 26.47 -10.34 0.81
CA LEU A 5 25.64 -9.16 0.61
C LEU A 5 24.13 -9.41 0.82
N LYS A 6 23.68 -10.66 0.73
CA LYS A 6 22.26 -11.02 0.89
C LYS A 6 21.67 -10.62 2.24
N PRO A 7 22.30 -10.91 3.39
CA PRO A 7 21.73 -10.53 4.69
C PRO A 7 21.57 -9.03 4.84
N THR A 8 22.55 -8.26 4.36
CA THR A 8 22.51 -6.78 4.44
C THR A 8 21.40 -6.21 3.55
N GLN A 9 21.20 -6.78 2.37
CA GLN A 9 20.12 -6.36 1.46
C GLN A 9 18.73 -6.67 2.03
N GLU A 10 18.54 -7.81 2.68
CA GLU A 10 17.27 -8.16 3.32
C GLU A 10 16.97 -7.24 4.51
N ILE A 11 17.97 -6.93 5.34
CA ILE A 11 17.83 -5.98 6.44
C ILE A 11 17.42 -4.60 5.89
N GLN A 12 18.09 -4.13 4.83
CA GLN A 12 17.77 -2.84 4.22
C GLN A 12 16.36 -2.82 3.66
N LYS A 13 15.92 -3.86 2.97
CA LYS A 13 14.55 -3.98 2.46
C LYS A 13 13.50 -3.94 3.58
N GLN A 14 13.76 -4.61 4.70
CA GLN A 14 12.87 -4.58 5.86
C GLN A 14 12.79 -3.19 6.48
N LEU A 15 13.91 -2.49 6.61
CA LEU A 15 13.95 -1.10 7.10
C LEU A 15 13.20 -0.16 6.17
N ASP A 16 13.38 -0.28 4.87
CA ASP A 16 12.68 0.54 3.87
C ASP A 16 11.17 0.28 3.91
N LYS A 17 10.75 -0.98 4.04
CA LYS A 17 9.35 -1.36 4.22
C LYS A 17 8.76 -0.73 5.49
N GLN A 18 9.42 -0.88 6.63
CA GLN A 18 8.98 -0.30 7.91
C GLN A 18 8.89 1.22 7.83
N LYS A 19 9.87 1.87 7.22
CA LYS A 19 9.87 3.31 7.00
C LYS A 19 8.66 3.76 6.18
N ASN A 20 8.34 3.09 5.10
CA ASN A 20 7.21 3.42 4.24
C ASN A 20 5.86 3.20 4.96
N ILE A 21 5.74 2.16 5.77
CA ILE A 21 4.55 1.92 6.61
C ILE A 21 4.36 3.07 7.60
N LEU A 22 5.41 3.45 8.32
CA LEU A 22 5.38 4.57 9.26
C LEU A 22 5.08 5.91 8.57
N GLN A 23 5.61 6.11 7.37
CA GLN A 23 5.36 7.32 6.59
C GLN A 23 3.90 7.40 6.14
N ALA A 24 3.30 6.32 5.67
CA ALA A 24 1.87 6.26 5.34
C ALA A 24 1.00 6.54 6.57
N ALA A 25 1.38 6.02 7.73
CA ALA A 25 0.70 6.24 9.00
C ALA A 25 0.92 7.65 9.61
N GLY A 26 1.79 8.47 9.03
CA GLY A 26 2.11 9.80 9.56
C GLY A 26 3.00 9.79 10.81
N LEU A 27 3.70 8.68 11.08
CA LEU A 27 4.55 8.51 12.27
C LEU A 27 6.04 8.81 12.01
N MET A 28 6.42 9.18 10.80
CA MET A 28 7.79 9.57 10.46
C MET A 28 8.02 11.06 10.69
N GLN A 29 9.04 11.39 11.49
CA GLN A 29 9.54 12.73 11.72
C GLN A 29 11.07 12.77 11.50
N GLU A 30 11.65 13.98 11.49
CA GLU A 30 13.12 14.13 11.57
C GLU A 30 13.63 13.38 12.80
N ASN A 31 14.62 12.61 12.77
CA ASN A 31 15.20 11.82 13.87
C ASN A 31 14.33 10.65 14.42
N THR A 32 13.29 10.22 13.72
CA THR A 32 12.54 9.03 14.12
C THR A 32 13.39 7.77 13.97
N ASN A 33 13.54 7.01 15.07
CA ASN A 33 14.10 5.65 14.99
C ASN A 33 13.04 4.72 14.40
N VAL A 34 13.28 4.25 13.17
CA VAL A 34 12.30 3.43 12.42
C VAL A 34 11.97 2.14 13.14
N GLN A 35 12.98 1.40 13.61
CA GLN A 35 12.79 0.09 14.24
C GLN A 35 12.03 0.20 15.57
N ASP A 36 12.41 1.15 16.42
CA ASP A 36 11.78 1.33 17.73
C ASP A 36 10.33 1.81 17.57
N THR A 37 10.09 2.76 16.68
CA THR A 37 8.75 3.29 16.40
C THR A 37 7.85 2.22 15.80
N TYR A 38 8.38 1.43 14.87
CA TYR A 38 7.64 0.32 14.26
C TYR A 38 7.27 -0.73 15.32
N ALA A 39 8.24 -1.16 16.15
CA ALA A 39 8.00 -2.15 17.20
C ALA A 39 6.97 -1.67 18.24
N LYS A 40 6.93 -0.36 18.52
CA LYS A 40 6.01 0.23 19.50
C LYS A 40 4.57 0.33 18.99
N PHE A 41 4.38 0.75 17.75
CA PHE A 41 3.07 1.16 17.24
C PHE A 41 2.46 0.23 16.21
N ILE A 42 3.24 -0.61 15.53
CA ILE A 42 2.77 -1.42 14.41
C ILE A 42 2.61 -2.88 14.83
N GLU A 43 1.43 -3.43 14.57
CA GLU A 43 1.14 -4.86 14.71
C GLU A 43 0.78 -5.44 13.34
N PRO A 44 1.68 -6.24 12.72
CA PRO A 44 1.39 -6.91 11.47
C PRO A 44 0.34 -8.01 11.67
N LYS A 45 -0.58 -8.13 10.73
CA LYS A 45 -1.57 -9.21 10.66
C LYS A 45 -1.68 -9.73 9.25
N ILE A 46 -1.86 -11.04 9.11
CA ILE A 46 -2.18 -11.67 7.83
C ILE A 46 -3.69 -11.86 7.74
N VAL A 47 -4.25 -11.48 6.61
CA VAL A 47 -5.70 -11.56 6.36
C VAL A 47 -5.94 -12.45 5.15
N ASP A 48 -6.89 -13.36 5.27
CA ASP A 48 -7.47 -14.06 4.13
C ASP A 48 -8.40 -13.10 3.37
N LEU A 49 -8.05 -12.81 2.13
CA LEU A 49 -8.80 -11.84 1.31
C LEU A 49 -10.16 -12.37 0.82
N ALA A 50 -10.43 -13.66 0.96
CA ALA A 50 -11.72 -14.24 0.61
C ALA A 50 -12.73 -14.15 1.76
N THR A 51 -12.26 -14.30 3.01
CA THR A 51 -13.12 -14.34 4.20
C THR A 51 -13.05 -13.06 5.04
N GLY A 52 -11.94 -12.33 4.97
CA GLY A 52 -11.65 -11.19 5.84
C GLY A 52 -11.11 -11.58 7.22
N ASP A 53 -10.87 -12.86 7.46
CA ASP A 53 -10.38 -13.35 8.75
C ASP A 53 -8.86 -13.24 8.89
N TYR A 54 -8.40 -13.05 10.12
CA TYR A 54 -6.97 -13.14 10.42
C TYR A 54 -6.48 -14.58 10.36
N VAL A 55 -5.25 -14.75 9.87
CA VAL A 55 -4.57 -16.03 9.75
C VAL A 55 -3.28 -15.99 10.56
N ASP A 56 -3.20 -16.79 11.61
CA ASP A 56 -2.05 -16.79 12.54
C ASP A 56 -0.97 -17.82 12.15
N ASP A 57 -1.28 -18.77 11.27
CA ASP A 57 -0.40 -19.89 10.92
C ASP A 57 0.65 -19.58 9.86
N ILE A 58 0.63 -18.36 9.30
CA ILE A 58 1.53 -17.94 8.23
C ILE A 58 2.61 -17.03 8.81
N THR A 59 3.86 -17.44 8.67
CA THR A 59 5.04 -16.64 9.04
C THR A 59 5.84 -16.27 7.80
N ASN A 60 6.49 -15.10 7.82
CA ASN A 60 7.34 -14.62 6.71
C ASN A 60 6.62 -14.56 5.36
N PHE A 61 5.40 -14.02 5.36
CA PHE A 61 4.58 -13.91 4.16
C PHE A 61 5.19 -12.92 3.16
N ASP A 62 5.37 -13.36 1.92
CA ASP A 62 5.78 -12.53 0.78
C ASP A 62 4.67 -12.52 -0.27
N ALA A 63 3.92 -11.43 -0.35
CA ALA A 63 2.81 -11.27 -1.28
C ALA A 63 3.24 -11.35 -2.75
N LYS A 64 4.45 -10.86 -3.09
CA LYS A 64 4.97 -10.93 -4.46
C LYS A 64 5.33 -12.36 -4.88
N ALA A 65 5.90 -13.13 -3.97
CA ALA A 65 6.19 -14.55 -4.20
C ALA A 65 4.89 -15.36 -4.27
N ALA A 66 3.96 -15.13 -3.34
CA ALA A 66 2.68 -15.81 -3.28
C ALA A 66 1.80 -15.54 -4.53
N ALA A 67 1.85 -14.34 -5.08
CA ALA A 67 1.12 -14.02 -6.31
C ALA A 67 1.63 -14.79 -7.53
N LYS A 68 2.89 -15.23 -7.51
CA LYS A 68 3.50 -16.04 -8.59
C LYS A 68 3.32 -17.55 -8.40
N ASP A 69 2.97 -17.98 -7.20
CA ASP A 69 2.78 -19.40 -6.87
C ASP A 69 1.31 -19.80 -7.12
N PRO A 70 1.03 -20.72 -8.07
CA PRO A 70 -0.34 -21.17 -8.34
C PRO A 70 -1.08 -21.78 -7.14
N ALA A 71 -0.36 -22.28 -6.15
CA ALA A 71 -0.95 -22.80 -4.92
C ALA A 71 -1.41 -21.70 -3.95
N GLN A 72 -0.82 -20.53 -4.05
CA GLN A 72 -1.03 -19.41 -3.13
C GLN A 72 -1.67 -18.18 -3.78
N ASN A 73 -1.98 -18.25 -5.07
CA ASN A 73 -2.61 -17.15 -5.78
C ASN A 73 -4.08 -17.43 -6.15
N VAL A 74 -4.75 -16.36 -6.53
CA VAL A 74 -6.11 -16.37 -7.08
C VAL A 74 -6.11 -15.53 -8.35
N GLN A 75 -6.72 -16.04 -9.40
CA GLN A 75 -6.98 -15.26 -10.59
C GLN A 75 -8.13 -14.28 -10.34
N ILE A 76 -7.93 -13.05 -10.76
CA ILE A 76 -8.95 -12.00 -10.67
C ILE A 76 -9.80 -12.06 -11.92
N ALA A 77 -11.12 -12.08 -11.75
CA ALA A 77 -12.03 -12.02 -12.90
C ALA A 77 -11.80 -10.71 -13.67
N GLN A 78 -11.83 -10.77 -14.99
CA GLN A 78 -11.53 -9.61 -15.85
C GLN A 78 -12.41 -8.39 -15.54
N ALA A 79 -13.66 -8.61 -15.12
CA ALA A 79 -14.57 -7.53 -14.75
C ALA A 79 -14.16 -6.79 -13.46
N ASP A 80 -13.43 -7.49 -12.57
CA ASP A 80 -13.02 -6.98 -11.26
C ASP A 80 -11.57 -6.50 -11.26
N ASP A 81 -10.78 -6.87 -12.28
CA ASP A 81 -9.36 -6.53 -12.39
C ASP A 81 -9.14 -5.13 -12.94
N LYS A 82 -9.51 -4.15 -12.14
CA LYS A 82 -9.35 -2.74 -12.51
C LYS A 82 -7.90 -2.27 -12.50
N ALA A 83 -7.06 -2.92 -11.74
CA ALA A 83 -5.63 -2.65 -11.66
C ALA A 83 -4.79 -3.41 -12.70
N ASN A 84 -5.45 -4.23 -13.54
CA ASN A 84 -4.84 -5.05 -14.60
C ASN A 84 -3.67 -5.92 -14.12
N ILE A 85 -3.80 -6.50 -12.93
CA ILE A 85 -2.77 -7.35 -12.31
C ILE A 85 -2.97 -8.84 -12.57
N LYS A 86 -4.16 -9.24 -13.01
CA LYS A 86 -4.60 -10.60 -13.40
C LYS A 86 -4.63 -11.62 -12.27
N VAL A 87 -3.65 -11.58 -11.38
CA VAL A 87 -3.46 -12.56 -10.30
C VAL A 87 -3.06 -11.84 -9.03
N ARG A 88 -3.61 -12.24 -7.90
CA ARG A 88 -3.22 -11.76 -6.58
C ARG A 88 -2.92 -12.91 -5.63
N ALA A 89 -2.18 -12.66 -4.57
CA ALA A 89 -2.07 -13.62 -3.47
C ALA A 89 -3.42 -13.85 -2.80
N LYS A 90 -3.62 -15.02 -2.19
CA LYS A 90 -4.81 -15.35 -1.36
C LYS A 90 -4.89 -14.50 -0.12
N TYR A 91 -3.74 -14.17 0.45
CA TYR A 91 -3.58 -13.45 1.70
C TYR A 91 -2.93 -12.08 1.47
N ALA A 92 -3.13 -11.18 2.41
CA ALA A 92 -2.42 -9.92 2.49
C ALA A 92 -1.88 -9.68 3.90
N GLU A 93 -0.70 -9.08 3.99
CA GLU A 93 -0.18 -8.58 5.26
C GLU A 93 -0.63 -7.13 5.42
N ILE A 94 -1.41 -6.87 6.47
CA ILE A 94 -1.85 -5.54 6.87
C ILE A 94 -1.15 -5.13 8.16
N TYR A 95 -1.14 -3.84 8.45
CA TYR A 95 -0.43 -3.30 9.61
C TYR A 95 -1.39 -2.46 10.44
N LEU A 96 -1.75 -2.98 11.62
CA LEU A 96 -2.56 -2.24 12.57
C LEU A 96 -1.68 -1.23 13.30
N VAL A 97 -2.06 0.04 13.28
CA VAL A 97 -1.36 1.11 13.95
C VAL A 97 -2.04 1.39 15.27
N LYS A 98 -1.31 1.20 16.37
CA LYS A 98 -1.79 1.45 17.72
C LYS A 98 -1.39 2.86 18.15
N ASP A 99 -2.23 3.50 18.96
CA ASP A 99 -1.90 4.71 19.67
C ASP A 99 -1.11 4.41 20.95
N GLU A 100 -0.76 5.45 21.71
CA GLU A 100 -0.02 5.32 22.96
C GLU A 100 -0.79 4.56 24.06
N THR A 101 -2.12 4.40 23.91
CA THR A 101 -2.97 3.63 24.82
C THR A 101 -3.07 2.16 24.40
N GLY A 102 -2.49 1.78 23.27
CA GLY A 102 -2.56 0.44 22.71
C GLY A 102 -3.82 0.17 21.87
N LYS A 103 -4.66 1.19 21.64
CA LYS A 103 -5.86 1.10 20.80
C LYS A 103 -5.50 1.27 19.34
N VAL A 104 -6.10 0.48 18.47
CA VAL A 104 -5.95 0.63 17.01
C VAL A 104 -6.55 1.96 16.56
N SER A 105 -5.72 2.82 15.99
CA SER A 105 -6.08 4.16 15.51
C SER A 105 -6.22 4.24 13.99
N GLN A 106 -5.55 3.37 13.26
CA GLN A 106 -5.62 3.26 11.81
C GLN A 106 -5.07 1.89 11.35
N ALA A 107 -5.29 1.56 10.10
CA ALA A 107 -4.69 0.39 9.45
C ALA A 107 -3.91 0.82 8.21
N VAL A 108 -2.75 0.21 7.98
CA VAL A 108 -1.96 0.39 6.76
C VAL A 108 -2.13 -0.84 5.89
N LEU A 109 -2.59 -0.63 4.67
CA LEU A 109 -2.90 -1.66 3.71
C LEU A 109 -1.89 -1.62 2.55
N PRO A 110 -1.38 -2.77 2.08
CA PRO A 110 -0.59 -2.81 0.88
C PRO A 110 -1.48 -2.53 -0.33
N MET A 111 -0.94 -1.80 -1.29
CA MET A 111 -1.59 -1.59 -2.58
C MET A 111 -0.59 -1.80 -3.71
N TYR A 112 -1.06 -2.32 -4.82
CA TYR A 112 -0.27 -2.46 -6.03
C TYR A 112 -1.16 -2.47 -7.27
N GLY A 113 -0.58 -2.09 -8.39
CA GLY A 113 -1.27 -2.07 -9.67
C GLY A 113 -0.31 -1.86 -10.82
N ASN A 114 -0.75 -2.14 -12.03
CA ASN A 114 0.04 -1.87 -13.22
C ASN A 114 0.07 -0.37 -13.50
N GLY A 115 1.27 0.18 -13.55
CA GLY A 115 1.56 1.43 -14.20
C GLY A 115 1.75 1.26 -15.71
N LEU A 116 2.24 2.29 -16.37
CA LEU A 116 2.55 2.21 -17.80
C LEU A 116 3.80 1.35 -18.06
N TRP A 117 4.81 1.45 -17.21
CA TRP A 117 6.10 0.82 -17.39
C TRP A 117 6.36 -0.35 -16.44
N SER A 118 5.75 -0.33 -15.26
CA SER A 118 5.97 -1.36 -14.24
C SER A 118 4.78 -1.53 -13.30
N ILE A 119 4.82 -2.59 -12.50
CA ILE A 119 3.93 -2.70 -11.35
C ILE A 119 4.42 -1.71 -10.29
N MET A 120 3.50 -0.92 -9.77
CA MET A 120 3.75 0.01 -8.68
C MET A 120 3.30 -0.62 -7.38
N TYR A 121 4.07 -0.42 -6.32
CA TYR A 121 3.76 -0.89 -4.99
C TYR A 121 3.78 0.26 -4.00
N GLY A 122 2.83 0.26 -3.10
CA GLY A 122 2.71 1.29 -2.07
C GLY A 122 1.93 0.82 -0.86
N PHE A 123 1.69 1.75 0.04
CA PHE A 123 0.85 1.58 1.21
C PHE A 123 -0.16 2.70 1.31
N VAL A 124 -1.36 2.38 1.76
CA VAL A 124 -2.40 3.34 2.12
C VAL A 124 -2.77 3.15 3.59
N ALA A 125 -2.72 4.22 4.36
CA ALA A 125 -3.22 4.24 5.73
C ALA A 125 -4.66 4.73 5.73
N VAL A 126 -5.54 4.01 6.41
CA VAL A 126 -6.95 4.33 6.53
C VAL A 126 -7.35 4.49 8.00
N GLN A 127 -8.32 5.34 8.25
CA GLN A 127 -8.93 5.53 9.56
C GLN A 127 -9.73 4.27 9.98
N PRO A 128 -10.21 4.19 11.23
CA PRO A 128 -11.00 3.06 11.72
C PRO A 128 -12.29 2.79 10.93
N ASP A 129 -12.76 3.76 10.14
CA ASP A 129 -13.90 3.59 9.22
C ASP A 129 -13.55 2.72 7.99
N ALA A 130 -12.28 2.31 7.85
CA ALA A 130 -11.73 1.56 6.71
C ALA A 130 -11.97 2.23 5.34
N ASN A 131 -12.21 3.53 5.33
CA ASN A 131 -12.58 4.28 4.12
C ASN A 131 -11.83 5.61 3.97
N THR A 132 -11.59 6.34 5.06
CA THR A 132 -10.94 7.65 5.01
C THR A 132 -9.43 7.50 5.03
N ILE A 133 -8.74 8.06 4.03
CA ILE A 133 -7.29 7.98 3.88
C ILE A 133 -6.61 8.93 4.85
N ASN A 134 -5.66 8.41 5.63
CA ASN A 134 -4.73 9.19 6.45
C ASN A 134 -3.42 9.50 5.74
N GLY A 135 -2.98 8.62 4.85
CA GLY A 135 -1.75 8.79 4.11
C GLY A 135 -1.59 7.73 3.04
N ILE A 136 -0.73 8.01 2.08
CA ILE A 136 -0.40 7.11 0.98
C ILE A 136 1.10 7.22 0.70
N THR A 137 1.75 6.10 0.40
CA THR A 137 3.15 6.08 -0.03
C THR A 137 3.33 5.10 -1.18
N TYR A 138 4.28 5.41 -2.05
CA TYR A 138 4.76 4.48 -3.07
C TYR A 138 6.24 4.24 -2.83
N TYR A 139 6.64 2.98 -2.69
CA TYR A 139 8.03 2.61 -2.40
C TYR A 139 8.73 1.93 -3.58
N GLU A 140 7.95 1.46 -4.57
CA GLU A 140 8.50 0.84 -5.78
C GLU A 140 7.65 1.23 -6.99
N GLN A 141 8.29 1.83 -7.98
CA GLN A 141 7.67 2.22 -9.24
C GLN A 141 8.75 2.41 -10.30
N GLY A 142 8.40 2.22 -11.57
CA GLY A 142 9.31 2.42 -12.71
C GLY A 142 8.79 3.46 -13.71
N GLU A 143 7.92 4.37 -13.24
CA GLU A 143 7.33 5.40 -14.07
C GLU A 143 8.33 6.53 -14.37
N THR A 144 8.08 7.29 -15.42
CA THR A 144 8.96 8.39 -15.87
C THR A 144 8.98 9.52 -14.85
N ALA A 145 10.17 9.95 -14.43
CA ALA A 145 10.36 11.07 -13.53
C ALA A 145 9.72 12.36 -14.10
N GLY A 146 9.07 13.14 -13.24
CA GLY A 146 8.34 14.37 -13.64
C GLY A 146 6.99 14.12 -14.34
N LEU A 147 6.63 12.85 -14.54
CA LEU A 147 5.34 12.41 -15.11
C LEU A 147 4.67 11.42 -14.13
N GLY A 148 4.54 10.15 -14.50
CA GLY A 148 3.99 9.11 -13.64
C GLY A 148 4.76 8.91 -12.33
N GLY A 149 6.05 9.15 -12.31
CA GLY A 149 6.91 9.10 -11.12
C GLY A 149 6.57 10.11 -10.02
N GLU A 150 5.73 11.12 -10.31
CA GLU A 150 5.25 12.10 -9.32
C GLU A 150 4.41 11.45 -8.21
N ILE A 151 3.93 10.22 -8.38
CA ILE A 151 3.28 9.46 -7.31
C ILE A 151 4.17 9.27 -6.07
N ALA A 152 5.49 9.28 -6.24
CA ALA A 152 6.44 9.21 -5.12
C ALA A 152 6.68 10.58 -4.45
N ASN A 153 6.15 11.67 -5.00
CA ASN A 153 6.30 13.01 -4.46
C ASN A 153 5.38 13.21 -3.24
N PRO A 154 5.92 13.53 -2.04
CA PRO A 154 5.10 13.75 -0.84
C PRO A 154 4.04 14.84 -1.00
N ASN A 155 4.30 15.88 -1.80
CA ASN A 155 3.32 16.92 -2.05
C ASN A 155 2.14 16.42 -2.88
N TRP A 156 2.37 15.50 -3.81
CA TRP A 156 1.31 14.82 -4.54
C TRP A 156 0.51 13.90 -3.61
N GLN A 157 1.19 13.12 -2.78
CA GLN A 157 0.58 12.16 -1.84
C GLN A 157 -0.34 12.84 -0.81
N LYS A 158 -0.02 14.06 -0.38
CA LYS A 158 -0.85 14.85 0.57
C LYS A 158 -2.26 15.12 0.07
N HIS A 159 -2.48 15.14 -1.24
CA HIS A 159 -3.80 15.40 -1.82
C HIS A 159 -4.81 14.27 -1.56
N PHE A 160 -4.35 13.10 -1.15
CA PHE A 160 -5.21 11.96 -0.82
C PHE A 160 -5.70 11.97 0.62
N VAL A 161 -5.04 12.70 1.51
CA VAL A 161 -5.40 12.77 2.93
C VAL A 161 -6.83 13.32 3.08
N GLY A 162 -7.66 12.58 3.83
CA GLY A 162 -9.07 12.90 4.04
C GLY A 162 -10.01 12.49 2.90
N LYS A 163 -9.49 11.95 1.79
CA LYS A 163 -10.31 11.39 0.72
C LYS A 163 -10.84 10.02 1.11
N LYS A 164 -11.93 9.61 0.50
CA LYS A 164 -12.56 8.30 0.72
C LYS A 164 -12.24 7.34 -0.40
N LEU A 165 -11.98 6.07 -0.04
CA LEU A 165 -11.75 4.99 -0.99
C LEU A 165 -13.05 4.61 -1.71
N PHE A 166 -14.15 4.59 -0.98
CA PHE A 166 -15.46 4.16 -1.46
C PHE A 166 -16.52 5.26 -1.27
N ASP A 167 -17.48 5.30 -2.17
CA ASP A 167 -18.67 6.15 -2.07
C ASP A 167 -19.71 5.58 -1.08
N GLU A 168 -20.83 6.27 -0.92
CA GLU A 168 -21.92 5.84 -0.02
C GLU A 168 -22.60 4.53 -0.46
N GLN A 169 -22.43 4.14 -1.72
CA GLN A 169 -22.94 2.91 -2.30
C GLN A 169 -21.93 1.75 -2.24
N GLY A 170 -20.72 2.00 -1.72
CA GLY A 170 -19.65 1.01 -1.65
C GLY A 170 -18.86 0.81 -2.95
N ASN A 171 -19.05 1.68 -3.95
CA ASN A 171 -18.25 1.65 -5.16
C ASN A 171 -16.93 2.38 -4.95
N VAL A 172 -15.90 1.98 -5.69
CA VAL A 172 -14.61 2.67 -5.68
C VAL A 172 -14.77 4.12 -6.10
N ALA A 173 -14.55 5.03 -5.16
CA ALA A 173 -14.69 6.47 -5.36
C ALA A 173 -13.39 7.16 -5.74
N LEU A 174 -12.25 6.59 -5.34
CA LEU A 174 -10.94 7.16 -5.60
C LEU A 174 -10.32 6.55 -6.83
N THR A 175 -10.03 7.37 -7.82
CA THR A 175 -9.30 6.97 -9.01
C THR A 175 -8.15 7.95 -9.27
N VAL A 176 -7.03 7.43 -9.76
CA VAL A 176 -5.92 8.23 -10.26
C VAL A 176 -5.97 8.20 -11.77
N GLY A 177 -6.13 9.35 -12.40
CA GLY A 177 -6.32 9.45 -13.84
C GLY A 177 -5.58 10.64 -14.46
N LYS A 178 -5.62 10.70 -15.77
CA LYS A 178 -5.02 11.78 -16.56
C LYS A 178 -5.91 13.03 -16.49
N GLY A 179 -5.41 14.07 -15.83
CA GLY A 179 -6.11 15.37 -15.75
C GLY A 179 -6.81 15.61 -14.40
N ALA A 180 -7.17 16.86 -14.15
CA ALA A 180 -7.96 17.25 -12.98
C ALA A 180 -9.41 17.45 -13.39
N SER A 181 -10.37 16.88 -12.66
CA SER A 181 -11.78 17.23 -12.80
C SER A 181 -12.27 17.99 -11.57
N ALA A 182 -13.19 18.91 -11.79
CA ALA A 182 -13.73 19.78 -10.75
C ALA A 182 -14.75 19.10 -9.82
N VAL A 183 -15.00 17.82 -9.98
CA VAL A 183 -15.94 17.04 -9.17
C VAL A 183 -15.23 16.47 -7.95
N SER A 184 -15.95 16.14 -6.89
CA SER A 184 -15.48 15.69 -5.54
C SER A 184 -14.37 14.63 -5.51
N TYR A 185 -13.97 14.11 -6.63
CA TYR A 185 -12.90 13.14 -6.84
C TYR A 185 -11.63 13.87 -7.28
N THR A 186 -10.54 13.71 -6.56
CA THR A 186 -9.29 14.35 -6.93
C THR A 186 -8.62 13.54 -8.03
N HIS A 187 -8.81 13.96 -9.28
CA HIS A 187 -7.99 13.49 -10.38
C HIS A 187 -6.66 14.22 -10.34
N LEU A 188 -5.61 13.55 -10.00
CA LEU A 188 -4.26 14.08 -10.06
C LEU A 188 -3.59 13.62 -11.34
N ARG A 189 -2.88 14.53 -11.99
CA ARG A 189 -2.07 14.21 -13.15
C ARG A 189 -0.99 13.19 -12.78
N ALA A 190 -1.29 11.92 -12.95
CA ALA A 190 -0.28 10.94 -13.31
C ALA A 190 -0.48 10.71 -14.82
N HIS A 191 0.41 11.19 -15.64
CA HIS A 191 0.21 11.23 -17.08
C HIS A 191 0.08 9.85 -17.74
N GLU A 192 0.26 8.77 -17.00
CA GLU A 192 0.37 7.43 -17.55
C GLU A 192 -0.06 6.30 -16.60
N THR A 193 -0.70 6.61 -15.47
CA THR A 193 -0.98 5.61 -14.45
C THR A 193 -2.45 5.64 -14.02
N SER A 194 -3.16 4.55 -14.21
CA SER A 194 -4.44 4.33 -13.54
C SER A 194 -4.22 3.33 -12.40
N LEU A 195 -4.37 3.77 -11.17
CA LEU A 195 -4.49 2.92 -10.00
C LEU A 195 -5.97 2.84 -9.63
N HIS A 196 -6.45 1.62 -9.56
CA HIS A 196 -7.71 1.31 -8.92
C HIS A 196 -7.38 0.57 -7.61
N LEU A 197 -7.86 1.09 -6.51
CA LEU A 197 -7.81 0.44 -5.19
C LEU A 197 -8.98 -0.51 -5.06
#